data_acb0a6fef8d8a55531ffbd9295f6e28e
#
_entry.id   acb0a6fef8d8a55531ffbd9295f6e28e
#
_cell.length_a   1.000
_cell.length_b   1.000
_cell.length_c   1.000
_cell.angle_alpha   90.00
_cell.angle_beta   90.00
_cell.angle_gamma   90.00
#
_symmetry.space_group_name_H-M   'P 1'
#
loop_
_entity.id
_entity.type
_entity.pdbx_description
1 polymer ?
#
loop_
_entity_poly.entity_id
_entity_poly.type
_entity_poly.pdbx_seq_one_letter_code
_entity_poly.pdbx_strand_id
1 'polypeptide(L)'
;MSNVKRLINASKSEINKMGPLELKESIYKSEGRVIMGQHLIFAGPGTVMGVTNAELLCSFGADMVMLNTIDLDNFENNPGLCGLTIKELKEKCNCPIGVYLGCPKKGEKRSDEKTLYRLAGMLATKEHILKAVALGVDFIVLGGNPGSGTSIEDVIEATKLVKEICGDDIFLFAGKWEDGIEEKVLGDPLAAYDTKDVIKRLIDAGADCIDLPAPGTRAGITVDMIRELVEYIHRYKPGTLAMSFLNSSVECADEDTIRQVALLMKQTGCD
;
A
#
# COMPACT_ATOMS: atom_id res chain seq x y z
N MET A 1 -4.82 -26.65 10.87
CA MET A 1 -4.13 -25.85 9.84
C MET A 1 -5.21 -25.25 8.96
N SER A 2 -5.21 -23.94 8.74
CA SER A 2 -6.19 -23.31 7.86
C SER A 2 -6.00 -23.81 6.43
N ASN A 3 -7.11 -23.93 5.70
CA ASN A 3 -7.11 -24.43 4.32
C ASN A 3 -6.88 -23.30 3.29
N VAL A 4 -6.32 -22.17 3.74
CA VAL A 4 -6.05 -21.00 2.90
C VAL A 4 -4.91 -21.32 1.94
N LYS A 5 -5.15 -21.09 0.65
CA LYS A 5 -4.16 -21.27 -0.41
C LYS A 5 -3.21 -20.04 -0.47
N ARG A 6 -2.05 -20.23 -1.10
CA ARG A 6 -1.20 -19.12 -1.52
C ARG A 6 -1.98 -18.19 -2.46
N LEU A 7 -1.83 -16.88 -2.34
CA LEU A 7 -2.51 -15.93 -3.23
C LEU A 7 -2.16 -16.18 -4.71
N ILE A 8 -0.89 -16.41 -4.99
CA ILE A 8 -0.37 -16.73 -6.33
C ILE A 8 -0.90 -18.03 -6.95
N ASN A 9 -1.61 -18.88 -6.17
CA ASN A 9 -2.20 -20.14 -6.62
C ASN A 9 -3.73 -20.17 -6.45
N ALA A 10 -4.31 -19.09 -5.91
CA ALA A 10 -5.75 -19.02 -5.68
C ALA A 10 -6.47 -18.67 -6.98
N SER A 11 -7.60 -19.32 -7.22
CA SER A 11 -8.50 -18.95 -8.31
C SER A 11 -9.29 -17.69 -7.95
N LYS A 12 -9.83 -17.00 -8.96
CA LYS A 12 -10.72 -15.85 -8.77
C LYS A 12 -11.83 -16.12 -7.74
N SER A 13 -12.48 -17.26 -7.86
CA SER A 13 -13.59 -17.63 -6.96
C SER A 13 -13.14 -17.87 -5.52
N GLU A 14 -11.89 -18.21 -5.30
CA GLU A 14 -11.29 -18.33 -3.98
C GLU A 14 -10.89 -16.96 -3.45
N ILE A 15 -10.22 -16.13 -4.25
CA ILE A 15 -9.85 -14.74 -3.90
C ILE A 15 -11.08 -13.93 -3.50
N ASN A 16 -12.15 -13.98 -4.29
CA ASN A 16 -13.39 -13.23 -4.01
C ASN A 16 -14.13 -13.65 -2.75
N LYS A 17 -13.74 -14.76 -2.11
CA LYS A 17 -14.30 -15.24 -0.84
C LYS A 17 -13.39 -14.97 0.35
N MET A 18 -12.16 -14.57 0.11
CA MET A 18 -11.21 -14.29 1.19
C MET A 18 -11.63 -13.05 1.95
N GLY A 19 -11.81 -13.19 3.24
CA GLY A 19 -11.82 -12.04 4.15
C GLY A 19 -10.40 -11.52 4.41
N PRO A 20 -10.26 -10.39 5.13
CA PRO A 20 -8.97 -9.75 5.37
C PRO A 20 -7.92 -10.67 6.01
N LEU A 21 -8.32 -11.48 6.99
CA LEU A 21 -7.42 -12.43 7.65
C LEU A 21 -6.96 -13.56 6.73
N GLU A 22 -7.85 -14.05 5.86
CA GLU A 22 -7.52 -15.08 4.88
C GLU A 22 -6.62 -14.52 3.78
N LEU A 23 -6.87 -13.28 3.33
CA LEU A 23 -5.99 -12.59 2.39
C LEU A 23 -4.58 -12.43 2.96
N LYS A 24 -4.47 -11.96 4.19
CA LYS A 24 -3.20 -11.83 4.92
C LYS A 24 -2.46 -13.17 5.00
N GLU A 25 -3.13 -14.25 5.40
CA GLU A 25 -2.55 -15.59 5.46
C GLU A 25 -2.14 -16.11 4.08
N SER A 26 -2.93 -15.82 3.06
CA SER A 26 -2.67 -16.19 1.66
C SER A 26 -1.40 -15.52 1.10
N ILE A 27 -1.19 -14.24 1.45
CA ILE A 27 0.04 -13.50 1.13
C ILE A 27 1.23 -14.14 1.86
N TYR A 28 1.15 -14.31 3.17
CA TYR A 28 2.21 -14.93 3.96
C TYR A 28 2.65 -16.30 3.41
N LYS A 29 1.68 -17.14 3.07
CA LYS A 29 1.95 -18.45 2.45
C LYS A 29 2.58 -18.37 1.07
N SER A 30 2.51 -17.24 0.41
CA SER A 30 3.13 -17.03 -0.90
C SER A 30 4.66 -16.80 -0.83
N GLU A 31 5.21 -16.66 0.39
CA GLU A 31 6.66 -16.64 0.66
C GLU A 31 7.39 -15.54 -0.13
N GLY A 32 6.90 -14.30 -0.06
CA GLY A 32 7.49 -13.14 -0.71
C GLY A 32 7.42 -13.20 -2.24
N ARG A 33 6.36 -13.76 -2.80
CA ARG A 33 6.12 -13.82 -4.25
C ARG A 33 4.94 -12.99 -4.71
N VAL A 34 4.23 -12.33 -3.78
CA VAL A 34 3.10 -11.48 -4.12
C VAL A 34 3.61 -10.15 -4.66
N ILE A 35 3.06 -9.73 -5.78
CA ILE A 35 3.37 -8.45 -6.42
C ILE A 35 2.12 -7.59 -6.39
N MET A 36 2.22 -6.44 -5.70
CA MET A 36 1.19 -5.41 -5.74
C MET A 36 1.55 -4.36 -6.79
N GLY A 37 0.68 -4.20 -7.78
CA GLY A 37 0.80 -3.13 -8.77
C GLY A 37 0.11 -1.85 -8.29
N GLN A 38 0.73 -0.68 -8.53
CA GLN A 38 0.12 0.61 -8.25
C GLN A 38 -0.49 1.20 -9.51
N HIS A 39 -1.74 1.63 -9.44
CA HIS A 39 -2.44 2.35 -10.49
C HIS A 39 -2.73 3.79 -10.05
N LEU A 40 -2.13 4.76 -10.74
CA LEU A 40 -2.38 6.20 -10.54
C LEU A 40 -3.66 6.59 -11.28
N ILE A 41 -4.75 6.76 -10.55
CA ILE A 41 -6.09 6.94 -11.10
C ILE A 41 -6.26 8.25 -11.87
N PHE A 42 -5.63 9.33 -11.37
CA PHE A 42 -5.75 10.64 -12.00
C PHE A 42 -4.98 10.79 -13.32
N ALA A 43 -4.01 9.89 -13.58
CA ALA A 43 -3.08 10.00 -14.72
C ALA A 43 -3.75 9.80 -16.10
N GLY A 44 -5.05 9.57 -16.13
CA GLY A 44 -5.82 9.43 -17.35
C GLY A 44 -6.44 8.03 -17.51
N PRO A 45 -7.13 7.81 -18.64
CA PRO A 45 -7.98 6.63 -18.84
C PRO A 45 -7.20 5.32 -19.06
N GLY A 46 -5.88 5.35 -19.04
CA GLY A 46 -5.05 4.17 -19.19
C GLY A 46 -4.08 4.25 -20.38
N THR A 47 -3.06 3.39 -20.34
CA THR A 47 -2.01 3.31 -21.37
C THR A 47 -2.53 2.65 -22.65
N VAL A 48 -3.49 1.75 -22.52
CA VAL A 48 -4.12 1.04 -23.64
C VAL A 48 -5.58 1.45 -23.74
N MET A 49 -6.02 1.83 -24.93
CA MET A 49 -7.38 2.29 -25.16
C MET A 49 -8.42 1.22 -24.77
N GLY A 50 -9.38 1.59 -23.94
CA GLY A 50 -10.45 0.71 -23.48
C GLY A 50 -10.07 -0.29 -22.38
N VAL A 51 -8.84 -0.20 -21.85
CA VAL A 51 -8.33 -1.05 -20.77
C VAL A 51 -7.80 -0.17 -19.65
N THR A 52 -8.18 -0.43 -18.41
CA THR A 52 -7.61 0.26 -17.25
C THR A 52 -6.16 -0.19 -17.01
N ASN A 53 -5.35 0.68 -16.44
CA ASN A 53 -4.00 0.25 -16.04
C ASN A 53 -4.02 -0.86 -14.98
N ALA A 54 -5.08 -0.97 -14.18
CA ALA A 54 -5.25 -2.09 -13.24
C ALA A 54 -5.38 -3.44 -13.98
N GLU A 55 -6.22 -3.51 -15.04
CA GLU A 55 -6.33 -4.70 -15.88
C GLU A 55 -4.99 -5.03 -16.55
N LEU A 56 -4.26 -3.99 -16.99
CA LEU A 56 -2.95 -4.15 -17.60
C LEU A 56 -1.93 -4.72 -16.58
N LEU A 57 -1.86 -4.18 -15.37
CA LEU A 57 -1.00 -4.68 -14.28
C LEU A 57 -1.26 -6.17 -14.00
N CYS A 58 -2.52 -6.56 -13.86
CA CYS A 58 -2.89 -7.97 -13.65
C CYS A 58 -2.52 -8.85 -14.84
N SER A 59 -2.64 -8.34 -16.07
CA SER A 59 -2.23 -9.06 -17.28
C SER A 59 -0.72 -9.29 -17.35
N PHE A 60 0.07 -8.43 -16.72
CA PHE A 60 1.53 -8.57 -16.57
C PHE A 60 1.96 -9.29 -15.29
N GLY A 61 1.02 -9.82 -14.50
CA GLY A 61 1.31 -10.71 -13.38
C GLY A 61 1.28 -10.04 -12.00
N ALA A 62 0.65 -8.88 -11.86
CA ALA A 62 0.34 -8.37 -10.53
C ALA A 62 -0.73 -9.24 -9.85
N ASP A 63 -0.48 -9.59 -8.59
CA ASP A 63 -1.37 -10.40 -7.76
C ASP A 63 -2.38 -9.58 -6.98
N MET A 64 -2.09 -8.28 -6.81
CA MET A 64 -2.92 -7.29 -6.13
C MET A 64 -2.79 -5.94 -6.85
N VAL A 65 -3.79 -5.08 -6.73
CA VAL A 65 -3.71 -3.70 -7.28
C VAL A 65 -4.12 -2.68 -6.23
N MET A 66 -3.25 -1.70 -6.02
CA MET A 66 -3.51 -0.51 -5.21
C MET A 66 -3.90 0.67 -6.12
N LEU A 67 -5.05 1.26 -5.88
CA LEU A 67 -5.52 2.46 -6.55
C LEU A 67 -5.02 3.68 -5.77
N ASN A 68 -4.05 4.40 -6.33
CA ASN A 68 -3.53 5.64 -5.76
C ASN A 68 -4.18 6.84 -6.45
N THR A 69 -4.23 7.97 -5.77
CA THR A 69 -4.80 9.24 -6.25
C THR A 69 -6.29 9.14 -6.64
N ILE A 70 -7.04 8.30 -5.93
CA ILE A 70 -8.48 8.17 -6.09
C ILE A 70 -9.20 9.32 -5.38
N ASP A 71 -10.17 9.94 -6.05
CA ASP A 71 -11.05 10.95 -5.47
C ASP A 71 -12.33 10.27 -4.97
N LEU A 72 -12.44 10.09 -3.66
CA LEU A 72 -13.62 9.51 -3.01
C LEU A 72 -14.77 10.53 -2.81
N ASP A 73 -14.50 11.82 -2.96
CA ASP A 73 -15.54 12.85 -2.90
C ASP A 73 -16.28 12.97 -4.22
N ASN A 74 -15.56 12.81 -5.34
CA ASN A 74 -16.12 12.87 -6.67
C ASN A 74 -15.72 11.63 -7.45
N PHE A 75 -16.31 10.50 -7.10
CA PHE A 75 -15.91 9.20 -7.66
C PHE A 75 -15.95 9.15 -9.19
N GLU A 76 -16.84 9.93 -9.83
CA GLU A 76 -16.94 10.05 -11.30
C GLU A 76 -15.70 10.74 -11.92
N ASN A 77 -14.93 11.49 -11.12
CA ASN A 77 -13.73 12.19 -11.57
C ASN A 77 -12.46 11.32 -11.47
N ASN A 78 -12.61 10.01 -11.58
CA ASN A 78 -11.50 9.07 -11.57
C ASN A 78 -11.25 8.49 -12.96
N PRO A 79 -10.54 9.22 -13.85
CA PRO A 79 -10.41 8.84 -15.27
C PRO A 79 -9.73 7.48 -15.45
N GLY A 80 -8.81 7.10 -14.56
CA GLY A 80 -8.14 5.80 -14.59
C GLY A 80 -9.06 4.60 -14.38
N LEU A 81 -10.26 4.81 -13.83
CA LEU A 81 -11.27 3.75 -13.71
C LEU A 81 -12.04 3.50 -15.01
N CYS A 82 -11.90 4.36 -16.02
CA CYS A 82 -12.63 4.25 -17.30
C CYS A 82 -14.15 4.09 -17.14
N GLY A 83 -14.72 4.73 -16.10
CA GLY A 83 -16.15 4.64 -15.76
C GLY A 83 -16.57 3.37 -15.02
N LEU A 84 -15.64 2.50 -14.66
CA LEU A 84 -15.91 1.28 -13.88
C LEU A 84 -16.08 1.59 -12.39
N THR A 85 -16.96 0.86 -11.75
CA THR A 85 -17.01 0.75 -10.30
C THR A 85 -15.87 -0.16 -9.78
N ILE A 86 -15.55 -0.08 -8.49
CA ILE A 86 -14.55 -0.98 -7.88
C ILE A 86 -14.97 -2.46 -8.04
N LYS A 87 -16.26 -2.75 -7.93
CA LYS A 87 -16.77 -4.11 -8.14
C LYS A 87 -16.51 -4.62 -9.55
N GLU A 88 -16.84 -3.83 -10.57
CA GLU A 88 -16.58 -4.20 -11.97
C GLU A 88 -15.08 -4.33 -12.25
N LEU A 89 -14.25 -3.46 -11.66
CA LEU A 89 -12.80 -3.56 -11.76
C LEU A 89 -12.28 -4.87 -11.16
N LYS A 90 -12.76 -5.27 -9.98
CA LYS A 90 -12.43 -6.56 -9.36
C LYS A 90 -12.84 -7.75 -10.24
N GLU A 91 -14.01 -7.66 -10.89
CA GLU A 91 -14.48 -8.69 -11.82
C GLU A 91 -13.57 -8.82 -13.04
N LYS A 92 -12.94 -7.74 -13.49
CA LYS A 92 -12.01 -7.73 -14.63
C LYS A 92 -10.58 -8.15 -14.23
N CYS A 93 -10.08 -7.64 -13.14
CA CYS A 93 -8.70 -7.87 -12.69
C CYS A 93 -8.48 -9.26 -12.09
N ASN A 94 -9.49 -9.88 -11.49
CA ASN A 94 -9.39 -11.18 -10.80
C ASN A 94 -8.40 -11.20 -9.63
N CYS A 95 -8.16 -10.08 -8.99
CA CYS A 95 -7.23 -9.92 -7.88
C CYS A 95 -7.82 -8.99 -6.80
N PRO A 96 -7.28 -9.00 -5.57
CA PRO A 96 -7.65 -8.03 -4.56
C PRO A 96 -7.37 -6.59 -5.03
N ILE A 97 -8.32 -5.70 -4.80
CA ILE A 97 -8.22 -4.27 -5.12
C ILE A 97 -8.29 -3.46 -3.83
N GLY A 98 -7.31 -2.63 -3.59
CA GLY A 98 -7.28 -1.70 -2.48
C GLY A 98 -7.09 -0.25 -2.90
N VAL A 99 -7.16 0.64 -1.92
CA VAL A 99 -6.96 2.07 -2.13
C VAL A 99 -5.84 2.60 -1.26
N TYR A 100 -5.08 3.55 -1.79
CA TYR A 100 -4.18 4.36 -1.00
C TYR A 100 -4.93 5.56 -0.44
N LEU A 101 -4.78 5.79 0.86
CA LEU A 101 -5.27 6.99 1.52
C LEU A 101 -4.10 7.74 2.17
N GLY A 102 -3.94 9.01 1.81
CA GLY A 102 -2.95 9.88 2.41
C GLY A 102 -3.32 10.24 3.84
N CYS A 103 -2.38 10.12 4.76
CA CYS A 103 -2.63 10.46 6.16
C CYS A 103 -2.75 11.97 6.32
N PRO A 104 -3.84 12.48 6.92
CA PRO A 104 -4.00 13.91 7.16
C PRO A 104 -3.00 14.38 8.22
N LYS A 105 -2.45 15.57 8.04
CA LYS A 105 -1.67 16.25 9.09
C LYS A 105 -2.56 16.53 10.31
N LYS A 106 -1.95 16.60 11.48
CA LYS A 106 -2.66 16.94 12.72
C LYS A 106 -3.47 18.22 12.55
N GLY A 107 -4.78 18.10 12.74
CA GLY A 107 -5.73 19.22 12.62
C GLY A 107 -6.20 19.50 11.19
N GLU A 108 -5.70 18.81 10.18
CA GLU A 108 -6.15 18.95 8.80
C GLU A 108 -7.49 18.23 8.62
N LYS A 109 -8.50 18.96 8.18
CA LYS A 109 -9.84 18.42 7.90
C LYS A 109 -10.06 18.21 6.40
N ARG A 110 -9.33 18.93 5.56
CA ARG A 110 -9.40 18.89 4.11
C ARG A 110 -8.08 19.41 3.54
N SER A 111 -7.56 18.78 2.51
CA SER A 111 -6.42 19.33 1.80
C SER A 111 -6.87 20.49 0.93
N ASP A 112 -6.36 21.68 1.19
CA ASP A 112 -6.52 22.83 0.32
C ASP A 112 -5.45 22.87 -0.79
N GLU A 113 -4.46 22.00 -0.70
CA GLU A 113 -3.40 21.88 -1.70
C GLU A 113 -3.90 21.02 -2.87
N LYS A 114 -4.07 21.65 -4.01
CA LYS A 114 -4.35 20.99 -5.30
C LYS A 114 -3.06 20.45 -5.91
N THR A 115 -2.33 19.64 -5.18
CA THR A 115 -1.19 18.92 -5.76
C THR A 115 -1.64 17.59 -6.32
N LEU A 116 -0.91 17.10 -7.30
CA LEU A 116 -1.17 15.86 -8.00
C LEU A 116 -1.29 14.64 -7.07
N TYR A 117 -0.64 14.69 -5.91
CA TYR A 117 -0.54 13.62 -4.93
C TYR A 117 -1.34 13.87 -3.64
N ARG A 118 -2.16 14.93 -3.61
CA ARG A 118 -2.90 15.29 -2.41
C ARG A 118 -4.28 15.84 -2.77
N LEU A 119 -5.13 14.98 -3.29
CA LEU A 119 -6.54 15.30 -3.49
C LEU A 119 -7.27 15.28 -2.16
N ALA A 120 -8.25 16.17 -1.98
CA ALA A 120 -9.07 16.18 -0.77
C ALA A 120 -9.75 14.83 -0.54
N GLY A 121 -10.28 14.21 -1.59
CA GLY A 121 -10.99 12.94 -1.54
C GLY A 121 -10.11 11.71 -1.31
N MET A 122 -8.78 11.85 -1.23
CA MET A 122 -7.87 10.73 -0.93
C MET A 122 -7.30 10.73 0.49
N LEU A 123 -7.73 11.65 1.36
CA LEU A 123 -7.26 11.68 2.74
C LEU A 123 -7.94 10.60 3.59
N ALA A 124 -7.20 10.01 4.53
CA ALA A 124 -7.69 9.03 5.50
C ALA A 124 -8.56 9.69 6.57
N THR A 125 -9.69 10.27 6.16
CA THR A 125 -10.72 10.77 7.07
C THR A 125 -11.74 9.67 7.38
N LYS A 126 -12.48 9.80 8.48
CA LYS A 126 -13.56 8.85 8.81
C LYS A 126 -14.53 8.64 7.64
N GLU A 127 -14.89 9.73 6.96
CA GLU A 127 -15.82 9.69 5.81
C GLU A 127 -15.25 8.88 4.66
N HIS A 128 -13.98 9.14 4.28
CA HIS A 128 -13.34 8.45 3.16
C HIS A 128 -13.05 6.98 3.47
N ILE A 129 -12.69 6.64 4.71
CA ILE A 129 -12.52 5.26 5.14
C ILE A 129 -13.84 4.49 4.96
N LEU A 130 -14.96 5.06 5.45
CA LEU A 130 -16.28 4.45 5.29
C LEU A 130 -16.70 4.35 3.80
N LYS A 131 -16.41 5.37 2.99
CA LYS A 131 -16.65 5.32 1.53
C LYS A 131 -15.84 4.20 0.86
N ALA A 132 -14.55 4.09 1.18
CA ALA A 132 -13.69 3.04 0.62
C ALA A 132 -14.22 1.63 0.95
N VAL A 133 -14.59 1.40 2.21
CA VAL A 133 -15.19 0.13 2.64
C VAL A 133 -16.52 -0.13 1.92
N ALA A 134 -17.39 0.87 1.80
CA ALA A 134 -18.66 0.75 1.09
C ALA A 134 -18.50 0.46 -0.41
N LEU A 135 -17.42 0.91 -1.03
CA LEU A 135 -17.06 0.57 -2.41
C LEU A 135 -16.56 -0.88 -2.57
N GLY A 136 -16.31 -1.59 -1.48
CA GLY A 136 -15.90 -3.00 -1.48
C GLY A 136 -14.43 -3.23 -1.77
N VAL A 137 -13.55 -2.32 -1.33
CA VAL A 137 -12.09 -2.54 -1.39
C VAL A 137 -11.68 -3.68 -0.46
N ASP A 138 -10.62 -4.41 -0.82
CA ASP A 138 -10.10 -5.52 -0.02
C ASP A 138 -9.07 -5.07 1.02
N PHE A 139 -8.41 -3.94 0.77
CA PHE A 139 -7.37 -3.41 1.64
C PHE A 139 -7.23 -1.89 1.52
N ILE A 140 -6.64 -1.29 2.55
CA ILE A 140 -6.26 0.13 2.57
C ILE A 140 -4.75 0.21 2.81
N VAL A 141 -4.09 1.12 2.09
CA VAL A 141 -2.68 1.48 2.27
C VAL A 141 -2.60 2.91 2.79
N LEU A 142 -1.93 3.09 3.92
CA LEU A 142 -1.76 4.39 4.59
C LEU A 142 -0.32 4.88 4.49
N GLY A 143 -0.13 6.11 4.07
CA GLY A 143 1.18 6.74 4.00
C GLY A 143 1.10 8.24 3.73
N GLY A 144 2.23 8.83 3.39
CA GLY A 144 2.34 10.22 2.94
C GLY A 144 3.03 10.26 1.59
N ASN A 145 2.40 10.87 0.60
CA ASN A 145 3.03 11.10 -0.71
C ASN A 145 4.18 12.13 -0.60
N PRO A 146 5.14 12.12 -1.54
CA PRO A 146 6.25 13.08 -1.55
C PRO A 146 5.76 14.52 -1.46
N GLY A 147 6.37 15.30 -0.59
CA GLY A 147 6.01 16.71 -0.39
C GLY A 147 4.69 16.95 0.35
N SER A 148 3.99 15.89 0.80
CA SER A 148 2.75 16.06 1.57
C SER A 148 2.98 16.63 2.97
N GLY A 149 4.20 16.52 3.50
CA GLY A 149 4.53 16.89 4.88
C GLY A 149 3.86 16.02 5.94
N THR A 150 3.37 14.84 5.56
CA THR A 150 2.83 13.83 6.48
C THR A 150 3.94 13.30 7.38
N SER A 151 3.72 13.35 8.68
CA SER A 151 4.65 12.83 9.69
C SER A 151 4.35 11.36 10.00
N ILE A 152 5.30 10.71 10.70
CA ILE A 152 5.10 9.36 11.25
C ILE A 152 3.92 9.33 12.23
N GLU A 153 3.78 10.37 13.04
CA GLU A 153 2.66 10.47 13.98
C GLU A 153 1.32 10.52 13.25
N ASP A 154 1.24 11.24 12.13
CA ASP A 154 0.02 11.30 11.32
C ASP A 154 -0.34 9.92 10.74
N VAL A 155 0.66 9.12 10.33
CA VAL A 155 0.44 7.74 9.88
C VAL A 155 -0.06 6.85 11.02
N ILE A 156 0.53 6.95 12.22
CA ILE A 156 0.10 6.18 13.39
C ILE A 156 -1.33 6.53 13.78
N GLU A 157 -1.69 7.82 13.79
CA GLU A 157 -3.05 8.26 14.12
C GLU A 157 -4.08 7.81 13.06
N ALA A 158 -3.72 7.89 11.77
CA ALA A 158 -4.58 7.36 10.70
C ALA A 158 -4.76 5.84 10.82
N THR A 159 -3.71 5.10 11.20
CA THR A 159 -3.76 3.65 11.43
C THR A 159 -4.76 3.31 12.55
N LYS A 160 -4.69 4.03 13.69
CA LYS A 160 -5.66 3.88 14.79
C LYS A 160 -7.08 4.17 14.32
N LEU A 161 -7.26 5.26 13.56
CA LEU A 161 -8.58 5.66 13.06
C LEU A 161 -9.20 4.57 12.16
N VAL A 162 -8.43 3.99 11.23
CA VAL A 162 -8.92 2.89 10.39
C VAL A 162 -9.32 1.69 11.24
N LYS A 163 -8.50 1.31 12.23
CA LYS A 163 -8.82 0.18 13.12
C LYS A 163 -10.01 0.46 14.04
N GLU A 164 -10.20 1.67 14.51
CA GLU A 164 -11.39 2.07 15.27
C GLU A 164 -12.68 1.96 14.45
N ILE A 165 -12.60 2.27 13.14
CA ILE A 165 -13.76 2.25 12.25
C ILE A 165 -14.07 0.85 11.74
N CYS A 166 -13.04 0.11 11.30
CA CYS A 166 -13.16 -1.12 10.52
C CYS A 166 -12.86 -2.39 11.33
N GLY A 167 -12.18 -2.28 12.49
CA GLY A 167 -11.73 -3.47 13.21
C GLY A 167 -10.86 -4.36 12.32
N ASP A 168 -11.23 -5.62 12.20
CA ASP A 168 -10.56 -6.62 11.38
C ASP A 168 -11.27 -6.85 10.02
N ASP A 169 -12.23 -6.01 9.67
CA ASP A 169 -12.98 -6.12 8.40
C ASP A 169 -12.23 -5.53 7.20
N ILE A 170 -11.02 -4.99 7.39
CA ILE A 170 -10.15 -4.49 6.34
C ILE A 170 -8.70 -4.92 6.59
N PHE A 171 -7.98 -5.32 5.54
CA PHE A 171 -6.55 -5.57 5.60
C PHE A 171 -5.80 -4.24 5.47
N LEU A 172 -4.97 -3.90 6.46
CA LEU A 172 -4.39 -2.57 6.62
C LEU A 172 -2.88 -2.56 6.46
N PHE A 173 -2.40 -1.86 5.45
CA PHE A 173 -1.00 -1.52 5.24
C PHE A 173 -0.71 -0.13 5.81
N ALA A 174 0.42 0.04 6.49
CA ALA A 174 0.85 1.34 6.96
C ALA A 174 2.38 1.46 7.04
N GLY A 175 2.90 2.61 6.67
CA GLY A 175 4.32 2.87 6.75
C GLY A 175 4.72 4.25 6.24
N LYS A 176 6.02 4.48 6.21
CA LYS A 176 6.62 5.67 5.60
C LYS A 176 7.79 5.23 4.74
N TRP A 177 7.56 5.12 3.46
CA TRP A 177 8.53 4.66 2.44
C TRP A 177 8.98 5.78 1.50
N GLU A 178 8.30 6.92 1.52
CA GLU A 178 8.63 8.09 0.73
C GLU A 178 9.07 9.26 1.61
N ASP A 179 10.03 10.05 1.12
CA ASP A 179 10.50 11.22 1.83
C ASP A 179 9.42 12.30 1.91
N GLY A 180 8.97 12.57 3.13
CA GLY A 180 8.53 13.91 3.45
C GLY A 180 9.76 14.81 3.57
N ILE A 181 9.58 16.09 3.41
CA ILE A 181 10.71 17.05 3.43
C ILE A 181 11.41 17.05 4.80
N GLU A 182 10.68 16.74 5.88
CA GLU A 182 11.15 16.90 7.26
C GLU A 182 11.51 15.58 7.95
N GLU A 183 10.86 14.48 7.62
CA GLU A 183 11.12 13.19 8.23
C GLU A 183 11.61 12.16 7.22
N LYS A 184 12.66 11.44 7.60
CA LYS A 184 13.21 10.35 6.81
C LYS A 184 12.26 9.15 6.77
N VAL A 185 12.43 8.30 5.75
CA VAL A 185 11.68 7.04 5.62
C VAL A 185 12.09 6.03 6.67
N LEU A 186 11.25 5.02 6.92
CA LEU A 186 11.58 3.91 7.81
C LEU A 186 12.83 3.20 7.32
N GLY A 187 13.81 3.01 8.22
CA GLY A 187 15.08 2.35 7.90
C GLY A 187 16.15 3.26 7.32
N ASP A 188 15.91 4.56 7.15
CA ASP A 188 16.97 5.50 6.77
C ASP A 188 17.98 5.62 7.93
N PRO A 189 19.30 5.45 7.67
CA PRO A 189 20.31 5.54 8.71
C PRO A 189 20.46 6.94 9.32
N LEU A 190 19.93 7.97 8.67
CA LEU A 190 19.93 9.37 9.12
C LEU A 190 18.60 9.77 9.77
N ALA A 191 17.69 8.82 10.00
CA ALA A 191 16.44 9.10 10.70
C ALA A 191 16.73 9.52 12.15
N ALA A 192 16.07 10.59 12.60
CA ALA A 192 16.22 11.10 13.97
C ALA A 192 15.38 10.32 15.01
N TYR A 193 14.63 9.33 14.57
CA TYR A 193 13.77 8.48 15.40
C TYR A 193 14.27 7.03 15.44
N ASP A 194 13.84 6.29 16.46
CA ASP A 194 14.06 4.84 16.51
C ASP A 194 13.04 4.13 15.59
N THR A 195 13.53 3.60 14.47
CA THR A 195 12.72 2.91 13.47
C THR A 195 11.96 1.71 14.05
N LYS A 196 12.57 0.94 14.97
CA LYS A 196 11.91 -0.21 15.59
C LYS A 196 10.79 0.21 16.54
N ASP A 197 10.95 1.33 17.24
CA ASP A 197 9.87 1.89 18.07
C ASP A 197 8.71 2.36 17.20
N VAL A 198 8.96 3.02 16.09
CA VAL A 198 7.92 3.43 15.14
C VAL A 198 7.18 2.22 14.58
N ILE A 199 7.89 1.20 14.12
CA ILE A 199 7.30 -0.06 13.62
C ILE A 199 6.41 -0.69 14.70
N LYS A 200 6.91 -0.79 15.93
CA LYS A 200 6.15 -1.28 17.08
C LYS A 200 4.84 -0.52 17.26
N ARG A 201 4.89 0.81 17.23
CA ARG A 201 3.73 1.68 17.41
C ARG A 201 2.71 1.53 16.27
N LEU A 202 3.15 1.35 15.04
CA LEU A 202 2.27 1.07 13.88
C LEU A 202 1.56 -0.29 14.05
N ILE A 203 2.30 -1.32 14.47
CA ILE A 203 1.74 -2.66 14.73
C ILE A 203 0.74 -2.62 15.89
N ASP A 204 1.07 -1.90 16.97
CA ASP A 204 0.19 -1.74 18.14
C ASP A 204 -1.05 -0.90 17.80
N ALA A 205 -0.93 0.05 16.84
CA ALA A 205 -2.06 0.81 16.29
C ALA A 205 -2.97 -0.04 15.39
N GLY A 206 -2.52 -1.23 14.98
CA GLY A 206 -3.32 -2.20 14.27
C GLY A 206 -2.95 -2.40 12.79
N ALA A 207 -1.79 -1.95 12.34
CA ALA A 207 -1.30 -2.29 11.01
C ALA A 207 -1.12 -3.81 10.87
N ASP A 208 -1.61 -4.35 9.75
CA ASP A 208 -1.48 -5.77 9.39
C ASP A 208 -0.21 -6.02 8.56
N CYS A 209 0.22 -5.01 7.83
CA CYS A 209 1.46 -5.00 7.05
C CYS A 209 2.20 -3.69 7.26
N ILE A 210 3.52 -3.75 7.42
CA ILE A 210 4.38 -2.57 7.51
C ILE A 210 5.05 -2.32 6.18
N ASP A 211 4.91 -1.09 5.69
CA ASP A 211 5.46 -0.67 4.41
C ASP A 211 6.84 -0.04 4.60
N LEU A 212 7.83 -0.63 3.96
CA LEU A 212 9.23 -0.25 4.02
C LEU A 212 9.73 0.19 2.63
N PRO A 213 10.71 1.09 2.55
CA PRO A 213 11.33 1.42 1.27
C PRO A 213 12.12 0.22 0.74
N ALA A 214 12.14 0.06 -0.59
CA ALA A 214 12.97 -0.96 -1.22
C ALA A 214 14.45 -0.59 -1.15
N PRO A 215 15.36 -1.55 -0.90
CA PRO A 215 16.79 -1.33 -1.03
C PRO A 215 17.16 -0.88 -2.45
N GLY A 216 18.12 0.03 -2.55
CA GLY A 216 18.56 0.57 -3.84
C GLY A 216 17.68 1.69 -4.41
N THR A 217 16.52 1.98 -3.81
CA THR A 217 15.64 3.07 -4.24
C THR A 217 15.88 4.37 -3.46
N ARG A 218 16.57 4.30 -2.35
CA ARG A 218 16.97 5.45 -1.53
C ARG A 218 18.45 5.38 -1.22
N ALA A 219 19.10 6.54 -1.20
CA ALA A 219 20.51 6.63 -0.86
C ALA A 219 20.78 6.07 0.54
N GLY A 220 21.71 5.14 0.64
CA GLY A 220 22.14 4.57 1.91
C GLY A 220 21.26 3.45 2.47
N ILE A 221 20.13 3.10 1.87
CA ILE A 221 19.29 1.99 2.31
C ILE A 221 19.77 0.69 1.65
N THR A 222 20.19 -0.27 2.48
CA THR A 222 20.73 -1.56 2.06
C THR A 222 19.76 -2.70 2.33
N VAL A 223 20.04 -3.86 1.70
CA VAL A 223 19.27 -5.10 1.94
C VAL A 223 19.29 -5.50 3.41
N ASP A 224 20.46 -5.46 4.05
CA ASP A 224 20.61 -5.91 5.44
C ASP A 224 19.83 -5.04 6.42
N MET A 225 19.81 -3.72 6.19
CA MET A 225 19.01 -2.79 7.00
C MET A 225 17.52 -3.12 6.94
N ILE A 226 16.99 -3.32 5.73
CA ILE A 226 15.56 -3.65 5.58
C ILE A 226 15.27 -5.06 6.10
N ARG A 227 16.15 -6.03 5.84
CA ARG A 227 16.01 -7.39 6.38
C ARG A 227 15.92 -7.40 7.91
N GLU A 228 16.75 -6.62 8.59
CA GLU A 228 16.70 -6.49 10.06
C GLU A 228 15.33 -5.98 10.55
N LEU A 229 14.73 -5.04 9.83
CA LEU A 229 13.39 -4.53 10.14
C LEU A 229 12.31 -5.58 9.87
N VAL A 230 12.39 -6.30 8.75
CA VAL A 230 11.47 -7.41 8.42
C VAL A 230 11.52 -8.49 9.52
N GLU A 231 12.71 -8.91 9.92
CA GLU A 231 12.87 -9.87 11.00
C GLU A 231 12.30 -9.34 12.33
N TYR A 232 12.48 -8.05 12.62
CA TYR A 232 11.89 -7.42 13.79
C TYR A 232 10.35 -7.46 13.75
N ILE A 233 9.73 -7.10 12.62
CA ILE A 233 8.27 -7.15 12.42
C ILE A 233 7.74 -8.54 12.71
N HIS A 234 8.31 -9.56 12.07
CA HIS A 234 7.86 -10.95 12.21
C HIS A 234 8.03 -11.51 13.63
N ARG A 235 9.09 -11.08 14.35
CA ARG A 235 9.32 -11.49 15.73
C ARG A 235 8.46 -10.74 16.74
N TYR A 236 8.22 -9.45 16.50
CA TYR A 236 7.46 -8.62 17.44
C TYR A 236 6.00 -9.07 17.52
N LYS A 237 5.35 -9.26 16.39
CA LYS A 237 3.98 -9.78 16.32
C LYS A 237 3.86 -10.80 15.18
N PRO A 238 4.00 -12.09 15.47
CA PRO A 238 3.86 -13.13 14.46
C PRO A 238 2.54 -13.01 13.69
N GLY A 239 2.64 -13.06 12.36
CA GLY A 239 1.52 -12.85 11.46
C GLY A 239 1.34 -11.40 10.99
N THR A 240 2.13 -10.43 11.48
CA THR A 240 2.26 -9.13 10.80
C THR A 240 3.16 -9.29 9.59
N LEU A 241 2.77 -8.73 8.46
CA LEU A 241 3.52 -8.79 7.21
C LEU A 241 4.44 -7.59 7.04
N ALA A 242 5.38 -7.70 6.12
CA ALA A 242 6.25 -6.61 5.69
C ALA A 242 6.22 -6.49 4.17
N MET A 243 5.96 -5.30 3.66
CA MET A 243 6.01 -4.97 2.24
C MET A 243 7.23 -4.10 1.95
N SER A 244 7.96 -4.41 0.88
CA SER A 244 9.00 -3.54 0.35
C SER A 244 8.45 -2.76 -0.83
N PHE A 245 8.51 -1.42 -0.77
CA PHE A 245 7.92 -0.55 -1.75
C PHE A 245 8.97 0.01 -2.72
N LEU A 246 8.84 -0.33 -4.00
CA LEU A 246 9.61 0.29 -5.07
C LEU A 246 9.00 1.67 -5.33
N ASN A 247 9.69 2.71 -4.91
CA ASN A 247 9.16 4.07 -4.93
C ASN A 247 9.70 4.91 -6.09
N SER A 248 9.26 6.17 -6.14
CA SER A 248 9.49 7.14 -7.21
C SER A 248 10.96 7.36 -7.63
N SER A 249 11.94 6.97 -6.79
CA SER A 249 13.37 7.12 -7.16
C SER A 249 13.80 6.25 -8.34
N VAL A 250 13.03 5.22 -8.67
CA VAL A 250 13.30 4.30 -9.80
C VAL A 250 12.16 4.26 -10.81
N GLU A 251 11.13 5.07 -10.62
CA GLU A 251 10.10 5.27 -11.64
C GLU A 251 10.76 5.78 -12.93
N CYS A 252 10.36 5.22 -14.05
CA CYS A 252 10.96 5.50 -15.37
C CYS A 252 12.45 5.08 -15.51
N ALA A 253 12.98 4.29 -14.59
CA ALA A 253 14.29 3.69 -14.75
C ALA A 253 14.31 2.63 -15.87
N ASP A 254 15.49 2.28 -16.32
CA ASP A 254 15.65 1.20 -17.28
C ASP A 254 15.30 -0.18 -16.68
N GLU A 255 15.05 -1.14 -17.54
CA GLU A 255 14.61 -2.48 -17.17
C GLU A 255 15.63 -3.21 -16.27
N ASP A 256 16.92 -3.02 -16.48
CA ASP A 256 17.97 -3.68 -15.70
C ASP A 256 18.02 -3.13 -14.28
N THR A 257 17.84 -1.83 -14.11
CA THR A 257 17.72 -1.20 -12.79
C THR A 257 16.50 -1.75 -12.02
N ILE A 258 15.34 -1.86 -12.67
CA ILE A 258 14.13 -2.43 -12.05
C ILE A 258 14.34 -3.88 -11.64
N ARG A 259 14.98 -4.70 -12.51
CA ARG A 259 15.31 -6.10 -12.18
C ARG A 259 16.25 -6.21 -10.98
N GLN A 260 17.27 -5.36 -10.92
CA GLN A 260 18.18 -5.33 -9.77
C GLN A 260 17.44 -5.00 -8.47
N VAL A 261 16.63 -3.95 -8.47
CA VAL A 261 15.85 -3.57 -7.29
C VAL A 261 14.91 -4.70 -6.86
N ALA A 262 14.22 -5.35 -7.78
CA ALA A 262 13.35 -6.49 -7.49
C ALA A 262 14.11 -7.66 -6.80
N LEU A 263 15.33 -7.95 -7.24
CA LEU A 263 16.20 -8.94 -6.59
C LEU A 263 16.61 -8.51 -5.18
N LEU A 264 16.96 -7.23 -4.99
CA LEU A 264 17.28 -6.69 -3.67
C LEU A 264 16.08 -6.74 -2.73
N MET A 265 14.88 -6.40 -3.22
CA MET A 265 13.63 -6.53 -2.46
C MET A 265 13.41 -7.96 -2.00
N LYS A 266 13.55 -8.93 -2.90
CA LYS A 266 13.42 -10.35 -2.57
C LYS A 266 14.39 -10.80 -1.47
N GLN A 267 15.60 -10.25 -1.42
CA GLN A 267 16.61 -10.60 -0.42
C GLN A 267 16.30 -10.06 0.98
N THR A 268 15.40 -9.10 1.11
CA THR A 268 14.99 -8.55 2.42
C THR A 268 14.15 -9.51 3.25
N GLY A 269 13.48 -10.46 2.61
CA GLY A 269 12.54 -11.37 3.27
C GLY A 269 11.14 -10.79 3.44
N CYS A 270 10.78 -9.70 2.75
CA CYS A 270 9.40 -9.19 2.68
C CYS A 270 8.43 -10.23 2.10
N ASP A 271 7.13 -10.13 2.47
CA ASP A 271 6.04 -11.05 2.14
C ASP A 271 5.32 -10.75 0.78
#